data_e586a0db0194c852278011c48dcbc7c6
#
_entry.id   e586a0db0194c852278011c48dcbc7c6
#
_cell.length_a   1.000
_cell.length_b   1.000
_cell.length_c   1.000
_cell.angle_alpha   90.00
_cell.angle_beta   90.00
_cell.angle_gamma   90.00
#
_symmetry.space_group_name_H-M   'P 1'
#
loop_
_entity.id
_entity.type
_entity.pdbx_description
1 polymer ?
#
loop_
_entity_poly.entity_id
_entity_poly.type
_entity_poly.pdbx_seq_one_letter_code
_entity_poly.pdbx_strand_id
1 'polypeptide(L)'
;MESKFEFAKELIKKAGQYILDHMQEDLCVETKSSPTDLVTRLDKEVQELLVGEILSRYPEDKICAEEGCLRASVQEGKVWVIDPIDGTNNFVAQQEDFAVMVAYFENGQGQFGLIYDVVKGDCYHGGGKF
;
A
#
# COMPACT_ATOMS: atom_id res chain seq x y z
N MET A 1 10.41 -14.61 16.61
CA MET A 1 9.15 -14.50 15.90
C MET A 1 9.04 -13.12 15.26
N GLU A 2 8.72 -13.05 13.98
CA GLU A 2 8.61 -11.79 13.26
C GLU A 2 7.35 -11.04 13.70
N SER A 3 7.48 -9.74 14.03
CA SER A 3 6.34 -8.91 14.35
C SER A 3 5.64 -8.45 13.07
N LYS A 4 4.38 -8.01 13.20
CA LYS A 4 3.66 -7.45 12.05
C LYS A 4 4.36 -6.21 11.50
N PHE A 5 5.01 -5.42 12.36
CA PHE A 5 5.78 -4.26 11.92
C PHE A 5 6.96 -4.67 11.03
N GLU A 6 7.75 -5.67 11.47
CA GLU A 6 8.88 -6.15 10.68
C GLU A 6 8.42 -6.77 9.35
N PHE A 7 7.33 -7.52 9.40
CA PHE A 7 6.70 -8.06 8.20
C PHE A 7 6.32 -6.93 7.23
N ALA A 8 5.67 -5.89 7.74
CA ALA A 8 5.22 -4.76 6.92
C ALA A 8 6.39 -4.00 6.29
N LYS A 9 7.49 -3.84 7.03
CA LYS A 9 8.70 -3.20 6.48
C LYS A 9 9.25 -3.96 5.28
N GLU A 10 9.36 -5.27 5.40
CA GLU A 10 9.82 -6.10 4.30
C GLU A 10 8.84 -6.05 3.12
N LEU A 11 7.55 -6.14 3.42
CA LEU A 11 6.50 -6.14 2.42
C LEU A 11 6.49 -4.83 1.61
N ILE A 12 6.60 -3.68 2.28
CA ILE A 12 6.51 -2.39 1.61
C ILE A 12 7.71 -2.17 0.68
N LYS A 13 8.87 -2.67 1.06
CA LYS A 13 10.06 -2.62 0.20
C LYS A 13 9.91 -3.54 -1.02
N LYS A 14 9.31 -4.70 -0.83
CA LYS A 14 9.02 -5.63 -1.91
C LYS A 14 8.06 -5.00 -2.91
N ALA A 15 7.02 -4.33 -2.42
CA ALA A 15 6.07 -3.61 -3.27
C ALA A 15 6.75 -2.48 -4.04
N GLY A 16 7.62 -1.72 -3.39
CA GLY A 16 8.37 -0.65 -4.04
C GLY A 16 9.28 -1.18 -5.14
N GLN A 17 9.94 -2.30 -4.89
CA GLN A 17 10.80 -2.92 -5.90
C GLN A 17 9.99 -3.39 -7.12
N TYR A 18 8.81 -3.96 -6.87
CA TYR A 18 7.90 -4.35 -7.95
C TYR A 18 7.57 -3.15 -8.83
N ILE A 19 7.26 -2.01 -8.23
CA ILE A 19 6.96 -0.79 -8.99
C ILE A 19 8.17 -0.37 -9.84
N LEU A 20 9.36 -0.32 -9.25
CA LEU A 20 10.57 0.06 -9.98
C LEU A 20 10.85 -0.88 -11.17
N ASP A 21 10.59 -2.17 -10.99
CA ASP A 21 10.85 -3.17 -12.02
C ASP A 21 9.86 -3.07 -13.19
N HIS A 22 8.67 -2.50 -12.97
CA HIS A 22 7.58 -2.52 -13.95
C HIS A 22 7.10 -1.14 -14.40
N MET A 23 7.58 -0.05 -13.79
CA MET A 23 7.03 1.28 -14.06
C MET A 23 7.33 1.82 -15.46
N GLN A 24 8.25 1.20 -16.19
CA GLN A 24 8.56 1.58 -17.56
C GLN A 24 7.69 0.85 -18.59
N GLU A 25 6.88 -0.11 -18.14
CA GLU A 25 5.94 -0.82 -19.00
C GLU A 25 4.67 0.02 -19.19
N ASP A 26 3.77 -0.45 -20.08
CA ASP A 26 2.49 0.24 -20.29
C ASP A 26 1.68 0.24 -18.98
N LEU A 27 1.37 1.42 -18.47
CA LEU A 27 0.66 1.59 -17.21
C LEU A 27 -0.86 1.42 -17.32
N CYS A 28 -1.40 1.44 -18.53
CA CYS A 28 -2.84 1.29 -18.76
C CYS A 28 -3.64 2.24 -17.89
N VAL A 29 -3.36 3.55 -17.98
CA VAL A 29 -3.96 4.57 -17.14
C VAL A 29 -5.47 4.67 -17.39
N GLU A 30 -6.25 4.66 -16.31
CA GLU A 30 -7.70 4.81 -16.35
C GLU A 30 -8.13 5.91 -15.37
N THR A 31 -9.35 6.44 -15.56
CA THR A 31 -9.94 7.35 -14.58
C THR A 31 -10.90 6.60 -13.67
N LYS A 32 -10.99 7.02 -12.41
CA LYS A 32 -11.93 6.44 -11.43
C LYS A 32 -13.20 7.27 -11.34
N SER A 33 -13.22 8.29 -10.48
CA SER A 33 -14.41 9.10 -10.24
C SER A 33 -14.41 10.40 -11.02
N SER A 34 -13.26 10.84 -11.53
CA SER A 34 -13.13 12.07 -12.30
C SER A 34 -11.90 11.99 -13.19
N PRO A 35 -11.75 12.90 -14.18
CA PRO A 35 -10.58 12.90 -15.07
C PRO A 35 -9.24 13.06 -14.35
N THR A 36 -9.25 13.57 -13.10
CA THR A 36 -8.03 13.75 -12.32
C THR A 36 -7.82 12.66 -11.28
N ASP A 37 -8.76 11.72 -11.17
CA ASP A 37 -8.65 10.61 -10.22
C ASP A 37 -8.19 9.36 -10.97
N LEU A 38 -6.88 9.21 -11.08
CA LEU A 38 -6.25 8.20 -11.94
C LEU A 38 -5.96 6.89 -11.21
N VAL A 39 -5.98 5.80 -11.95
CA VAL A 39 -5.52 4.49 -11.52
C VAL A 39 -4.73 3.85 -12.65
N THR A 40 -3.67 3.15 -12.32
CA THR A 40 -2.84 2.46 -13.30
C THR A 40 -2.90 0.95 -13.09
N ARG A 41 -2.39 0.21 -14.07
CA ARG A 41 -2.20 -1.23 -13.93
C ARG A 41 -1.39 -1.57 -12.69
N LEU A 42 -0.36 -0.77 -12.37
CA LEU A 42 0.48 -1.02 -11.20
C LEU A 42 -0.24 -0.78 -9.89
N ASP A 43 -1.15 0.21 -9.80
CA ASP A 43 -2.00 0.37 -8.61
C ASP A 43 -2.69 -0.95 -8.25
N LYS A 44 -3.26 -1.59 -9.27
CA LYS A 44 -4.01 -2.84 -9.09
C LYS A 44 -3.08 -4.01 -8.76
N GLU A 45 -1.97 -4.14 -9.48
CA GLU A 45 -1.02 -5.25 -9.28
C GLU A 45 -0.33 -5.16 -7.92
N VAL A 46 0.05 -3.96 -7.50
CA VAL A 46 0.69 -3.77 -6.20
C VAL A 46 -0.31 -4.04 -5.08
N GLN A 47 -1.58 -3.63 -5.25
CA GLN A 47 -2.60 -3.98 -4.27
C GLN A 47 -2.75 -5.49 -4.14
N GLU A 48 -2.79 -6.21 -5.25
CA GLU A 48 -2.89 -7.67 -5.23
C GLU A 48 -1.69 -8.30 -4.53
N LEU A 49 -0.50 -7.77 -4.75
CA LEU A 49 0.71 -8.24 -4.08
C LEU A 49 0.61 -8.03 -2.56
N LEU A 50 0.23 -6.82 -2.15
CA LEU A 50 0.09 -6.49 -0.72
C LEU A 50 -0.98 -7.36 -0.05
N VAL A 51 -2.15 -7.47 -0.66
CA VAL A 51 -3.25 -8.27 -0.13
C VAL A 51 -2.87 -9.74 -0.04
N GLY A 52 -2.28 -10.27 -1.10
CA GLY A 52 -1.87 -11.67 -1.15
C GLY A 52 -0.86 -12.03 -0.07
N GLU A 53 0.14 -11.19 0.12
CA GLU A 53 1.18 -11.43 1.14
C GLU A 53 0.61 -11.30 2.55
N ILE A 54 -0.22 -10.30 2.79
CA ILE A 54 -0.83 -10.10 4.11
C ILE A 54 -1.73 -11.28 4.47
N LEU A 55 -2.61 -11.67 3.57
CA LEU A 55 -3.55 -12.77 3.84
C LEU A 55 -2.87 -14.13 3.89
N SER A 56 -1.76 -14.30 3.17
CA SER A 56 -0.96 -15.52 3.27
C SER A 56 -0.35 -15.67 4.65
N ARG A 57 0.11 -14.57 5.24
CA ARG A 57 0.77 -14.57 6.54
C ARG A 57 -0.21 -14.44 7.71
N TYR A 58 -1.27 -13.66 7.52
CA TYR A 58 -2.28 -13.36 8.54
C TYR A 58 -3.68 -13.53 7.95
N PRO A 59 -4.10 -14.79 7.72
CA PRO A 59 -5.34 -15.06 6.96
C PRO A 59 -6.63 -14.58 7.63
N GLU A 60 -6.59 -14.30 8.92
CA GLU A 60 -7.78 -13.85 9.64
C GLU A 60 -7.90 -12.34 9.74
N ASP A 61 -6.86 -11.60 9.32
CA ASP A 61 -6.88 -10.14 9.37
C ASP A 61 -7.72 -9.59 8.23
N LYS A 62 -8.30 -8.41 8.46
CA LYS A 62 -9.08 -7.69 7.45
C LYS A 62 -8.21 -6.68 6.73
N ILE A 63 -8.63 -6.29 5.53
CA ILE A 63 -7.90 -5.30 4.74
C ILE A 63 -8.85 -4.24 4.24
N CYS A 64 -8.46 -2.97 4.42
CA CYS A 64 -9.10 -1.81 3.82
C CYS A 64 -8.15 -1.27 2.77
N ALA A 65 -8.57 -1.29 1.50
CA ALA A 65 -7.70 -0.95 0.38
C ALA A 65 -8.30 0.16 -0.47
N GLU A 66 -7.43 0.96 -1.06
CA GLU A 66 -7.82 2.07 -1.94
C GLU A 66 -8.44 1.57 -3.24
N GLU A 67 -7.87 0.53 -3.83
CA GLU A 67 -8.29 0.05 -5.14
C GLU A 67 -9.23 -1.16 -5.03
N GLY A 68 -10.24 -1.21 -5.90
CA GLY A 68 -11.18 -2.33 -5.96
C GLY A 68 -12.25 -2.25 -4.89
N CYS A 69 -12.78 -3.43 -4.50
CA CYS A 69 -13.92 -3.55 -3.59
C CYS A 69 -13.55 -4.00 -2.18
N LEU A 70 -12.27 -4.02 -1.85
CA LEU A 70 -11.82 -4.44 -0.53
C LEU A 70 -12.02 -3.30 0.45
N ARG A 71 -13.03 -3.42 1.30
CA ARG A 71 -13.36 -2.44 2.32
C ARG A 71 -13.57 -3.15 3.65
N ALA A 72 -13.05 -2.56 4.71
CA ALA A 72 -13.27 -3.04 6.07
C ALA A 72 -13.26 -1.85 7.01
N SER A 73 -14.06 -1.94 8.08
CA SER A 73 -14.02 -0.92 9.13
C SER A 73 -12.74 -1.08 9.94
N VAL A 74 -12.03 0.03 10.20
CA VAL A 74 -10.86 0.01 11.06
C VAL A 74 -11.23 0.00 12.55
N GLN A 75 -12.52 0.14 12.87
CA GLN A 75 -13.00 0.27 14.25
C GLN A 75 -12.98 -1.04 15.03
N GLU A 76 -13.05 -2.17 14.36
CA GLU A 76 -13.12 -3.46 15.02
C GLU A 76 -12.14 -4.46 14.43
N GLY A 77 -11.49 -5.23 15.32
CA GLY A 77 -10.61 -6.31 14.95
C GLY A 77 -9.26 -5.85 14.44
N LYS A 78 -8.59 -6.73 13.73
CA LYS A 78 -7.25 -6.52 13.18
C LYS A 78 -7.38 -6.13 11.73
N VAL A 79 -7.01 -4.89 11.40
CA VAL A 79 -7.25 -4.32 10.08
C VAL A 79 -5.98 -3.68 9.52
N TRP A 80 -5.63 -4.09 8.31
CA TRP A 80 -4.57 -3.44 7.52
C TRP A 80 -5.21 -2.41 6.60
N VAL A 81 -4.59 -1.24 6.53
CA VAL A 81 -5.00 -0.19 5.59
C VAL A 81 -3.85 -0.02 4.61
N ILE A 82 -4.14 -0.15 3.33
CA ILE A 82 -3.10 -0.09 2.30
C ILE A 82 -3.48 0.90 1.21
N ASP A 83 -2.46 1.58 0.69
CA ASP A 83 -2.55 2.40 -0.52
C ASP A 83 -1.38 2.00 -1.39
N PRO A 84 -1.62 1.28 -2.51
CA PRO A 84 -0.53 0.75 -3.32
C PRO A 84 0.32 1.83 -3.99
N ILE A 85 -0.30 2.94 -4.42
CA ILE A 85 0.43 4.09 -4.96
C ILE A 85 -0.31 5.36 -4.51
N ASP A 86 0.23 6.00 -3.48
CA ASP A 86 -0.22 7.33 -3.07
C ASP A 86 0.49 8.34 -3.95
N GLY A 87 -0.26 9.23 -4.58
CA GLY A 87 0.28 10.17 -5.54
C GLY A 87 0.30 9.62 -6.96
N THR A 88 -0.76 8.89 -7.35
CA THR A 88 -0.86 8.30 -8.70
C THR A 88 -0.67 9.32 -9.81
N ASN A 89 -1.17 10.56 -9.63
CA ASN A 89 -0.99 11.60 -10.64
C ASN A 89 0.50 11.95 -10.83
N ASN A 90 1.25 12.04 -9.73
CA ASN A 90 2.70 12.27 -9.81
C ASN A 90 3.40 11.08 -10.45
N PHE A 91 2.97 9.86 -10.10
CA PHE A 91 3.52 8.64 -10.68
C PHE A 91 3.35 8.63 -12.20
N VAL A 92 2.14 8.93 -12.68
CA VAL A 92 1.85 8.95 -14.12
C VAL A 92 2.60 10.08 -14.82
N ALA A 93 2.62 11.29 -14.22
CA ALA A 93 3.19 12.47 -14.87
C ALA A 93 4.72 12.50 -14.87
N GLN A 94 5.36 12.08 -13.79
CA GLN A 94 6.81 12.27 -13.61
C GLN A 94 7.54 11.08 -13.04
N GLN A 95 6.85 10.01 -12.68
CA GLN A 95 7.42 8.78 -12.12
C GLN A 95 8.29 9.03 -10.87
N GLU A 96 7.92 10.02 -10.08
CA GLU A 96 8.51 10.32 -8.78
C GLU A 96 7.47 11.00 -7.91
N ASP A 97 7.80 11.25 -6.64
CA ASP A 97 6.91 11.87 -5.64
C ASP A 97 5.63 11.05 -5.44
N PHE A 98 5.81 9.74 -5.33
CA PHE A 98 4.75 8.80 -5.00
C PHE A 98 5.27 7.82 -3.96
N ALA A 99 4.35 7.16 -3.26
CA ALA A 99 4.71 6.28 -2.16
C ALA A 99 3.77 5.09 -2.07
N VAL A 100 4.26 4.00 -1.46
CA VAL A 100 3.42 2.89 -1.01
C VAL A 100 3.14 3.12 0.46
N MET A 101 1.91 2.92 0.90
CA MET A 101 1.50 3.13 2.29
C MET A 101 0.86 1.88 2.86
N VAL A 102 1.28 1.50 4.08
CA VAL A 102 0.72 0.37 4.81
C VAL A 102 0.56 0.79 6.27
N ALA A 103 -0.63 0.59 6.83
CA ALA A 103 -0.89 0.85 8.24
C ALA A 103 -1.63 -0.34 8.85
N TYR A 104 -1.55 -0.47 10.16
CA TYR A 104 -2.18 -1.56 10.88
C TYR A 104 -2.89 -1.05 12.12
N PHE A 105 -4.13 -1.50 12.30
CA PHE A 105 -4.99 -1.09 13.42
C PHE A 105 -5.50 -2.31 14.17
N GLU A 106 -5.67 -2.17 15.50
CA GLU A 106 -6.35 -3.16 16.31
C GLU A 106 -7.45 -2.47 17.10
N ASN A 107 -8.69 -2.87 16.85
CA ASN A 107 -9.89 -2.33 17.52
C ASN A 107 -9.93 -0.79 17.51
N GLY A 108 -9.68 -0.23 16.35
CA GLY A 108 -9.73 1.21 16.13
C GLY A 108 -8.48 1.98 16.54
N GLN A 109 -7.48 1.30 17.10
CA GLN A 109 -6.24 1.95 17.52
C GLN A 109 -5.12 1.67 16.55
N GLY A 110 -4.50 2.71 16.01
CA GLY A 110 -3.37 2.58 15.12
C GLY A 110 -2.17 2.00 15.85
N GLN A 111 -1.61 0.92 15.33
CA GLN A 111 -0.44 0.26 15.90
C GLN A 111 0.84 0.76 15.23
N PHE A 112 0.80 0.95 13.92
CA PHE A 112 1.91 1.54 13.17
C PHE A 112 1.43 1.97 11.79
N GLY A 113 2.20 2.86 11.17
CA GLY A 113 2.03 3.22 9.76
C GLY A 113 3.39 3.32 9.10
N LEU A 114 3.45 2.96 7.84
CA LEU A 114 4.65 3.01 7.01
C LEU A 114 4.33 3.75 5.71
N ILE A 115 5.23 4.64 5.33
CA ILE A 115 5.18 5.35 4.05
C ILE A 115 6.53 5.16 3.40
N TYR A 116 6.55 4.56 2.22
CA TYR A 116 7.79 4.28 1.50
C TYR A 116 7.87 5.12 0.22
N ASP A 117 8.79 6.07 0.21
CA ASP A 117 9.10 6.84 -1.00
C ASP A 117 9.93 5.95 -1.91
N VAL A 118 9.30 5.43 -2.95
CA VAL A 118 9.87 4.36 -3.77
C VAL A 118 11.13 4.80 -4.50
N VAL A 119 11.11 5.99 -5.10
CA VAL A 119 12.23 6.47 -5.91
C VAL A 119 13.42 6.84 -5.04
N LYS A 120 13.18 7.51 -3.90
CA LYS A 120 14.23 7.90 -2.97
C LYS A 120 14.72 6.76 -2.09
N GLY A 121 13.89 5.71 -1.92
CA GLY A 121 14.22 4.59 -1.06
C GLY A 121 14.09 4.89 0.43
N ASP A 122 13.35 5.95 0.79
CA ASP A 122 13.18 6.37 2.18
C ASP A 122 11.89 5.78 2.75
N CYS A 123 12.00 5.12 3.90
CA CYS A 123 10.84 4.57 4.60
C CYS A 123 10.60 5.35 5.88
N TYR A 124 9.42 5.95 5.98
CA TYR A 124 8.99 6.69 7.17
C TYR A 124 8.02 5.82 7.96
N HIS A 125 8.16 5.79 9.27
CA HIS A 125 7.24 5.00 10.10
C HIS A 125 6.95 5.72 11.41
N GLY A 126 5.84 5.32 12.04
CA GLY A 126 5.43 5.89 13.30
C GLY A 126 4.23 5.16 13.87
N GLY A 127 3.78 5.61 15.06
CA GLY A 127 2.62 5.06 15.74
C GLY A 127 2.99 4.04 16.79
N GLY A 128 2.24 4.06 17.92
CA GLY A 128 2.50 3.14 19.02
C GLY A 128 3.93 3.20 19.51
N LYS A 129 4.62 2.08 19.44
CA LYS A 129 6.03 1.94 19.85
C LYS A 129 7.01 2.22 18.72
N PHE A 130 6.52 2.50 17.56
CA PHE A 130 7.33 2.62 16.37
C PHE A 130 7.42 4.06 15.89
#